data_845ecd7dbfaf501ffbd7907b8403a2e0
#
_entry.id   845ecd7dbfaf501ffbd7907b8403a2e0
#
_cell.length_a   1.000
_cell.length_b   1.000
_cell.length_c   1.000
_cell.angle_alpha   90.00
_cell.angle_beta   90.00
_cell.angle_gamma   90.00
#
_symmetry.space_group_name_H-M   'P 1'
#
loop_
_entity.id
_entity.type
_entity.pdbx_description
1 polymer ?
#
loop_
_entity_poly.entity_id
_entity_poly.type
_entity_poly.pdbx_seq_one_letter_code
_entity_poly.pdbx_strand_id
1 'polypeptide(L)'
;MKIFGIGTDIVNIKRVEKSLKLHGNKFKENIFSKNEIAYCEKKSNPSAFYAKRFAAKEALSKALGTGITRNIKFKYIEVSNDHYGKPSIKLIGPVDKYLKLKIKKKKYNIFLSISDDKPWAQATVVISYN
;
A
#
# COMPACT_ATOMS: atom_id res chain seq x y z
N MET A 1 10.43 2.03 21.84
CA MET A 1 10.05 1.90 20.43
C MET A 1 11.25 1.44 19.61
N LYS A 2 11.05 0.45 18.79
CA LYS A 2 12.09 -0.02 17.87
C LYS A 2 11.57 0.08 16.44
N ILE A 3 12.47 0.34 15.50
CA ILE A 3 12.14 0.34 14.09
C ILE A 3 12.34 -1.07 13.54
N PHE A 4 11.27 -1.65 13.00
CA PHE A 4 11.33 -2.95 12.34
C PHE A 4 11.90 -2.83 10.94
N GLY A 5 11.40 -1.85 10.18
CA GLY A 5 11.86 -1.65 8.81
C GLY A 5 11.36 -0.36 8.21
N ILE A 6 11.99 0.01 7.11
CA ILE A 6 11.62 1.15 6.30
C ILE A 6 11.53 0.72 4.85
N GLY A 7 10.56 1.26 4.13
CA GLY A 7 10.39 0.97 2.71
C GLY A 7 9.99 2.22 1.95
N THR A 8 10.42 2.29 0.72
CA THR A 8 10.03 3.36 -0.18
C THR A 8 9.79 2.77 -1.57
N ASP A 9 8.88 3.38 -2.31
CA ASP A 9 8.60 2.98 -3.67
C ASP A 9 8.20 4.20 -4.49
N ILE A 10 8.57 4.19 -5.75
CA ILE A 10 8.19 5.21 -6.72
C ILE A 10 7.57 4.51 -7.92
N VAL A 11 6.45 5.03 -8.42
CA VAL A 11 5.75 4.44 -9.54
C VAL A 11 5.37 5.52 -10.55
N ASN A 12 5.45 5.17 -11.83
CA ASN A 12 4.96 6.05 -12.89
C ASN A 12 3.45 5.85 -13.04
N ILE A 13 2.69 6.93 -12.81
CA ILE A 13 1.22 6.91 -12.88
C ILE A 13 0.72 6.42 -14.23
N LYS A 14 1.42 6.76 -15.31
CA LYS A 14 1.06 6.32 -16.68
C LYS A 14 1.13 4.80 -16.83
N ARG A 15 2.06 4.15 -16.14
CA ARG A 15 2.17 2.67 -16.18
C ARG A 15 0.98 2.02 -15.50
N VAL A 16 0.54 2.58 -14.38
CA VAL A 16 -0.67 2.10 -13.68
C VAL A 16 -1.90 2.35 -14.55
N GLU A 17 -2.01 3.53 -15.13
CA GLU A 17 -3.10 3.87 -16.07
C GLU A 17 -3.19 2.87 -17.22
N LYS A 18 -2.04 2.51 -17.80
CA LYS A 18 -1.96 1.53 -18.89
C LYS A 18 -2.45 0.15 -18.42
N SER A 19 -2.03 -0.28 -17.23
CA SER A 19 -2.47 -1.56 -16.67
C SER A 19 -3.98 -1.56 -16.43
N LEU A 20 -4.54 -0.46 -15.93
CA LEU A 20 -5.98 -0.32 -15.73
C LEU A 20 -6.75 -0.42 -17.05
N LYS A 21 -6.24 0.18 -18.12
CA LYS A 21 -6.86 0.12 -19.44
C LYS A 21 -6.78 -1.27 -20.05
N LEU A 22 -5.62 -1.94 -19.91
CA LEU A 22 -5.40 -3.26 -20.52
C LEU A 22 -6.12 -4.38 -19.79
N HIS A 23 -6.16 -4.34 -18.46
CA HIS A 23 -6.61 -5.46 -17.63
C HIS A 23 -7.87 -5.17 -16.82
N GLY A 24 -8.26 -3.89 -16.72
CA GLY A 24 -9.53 -3.49 -16.10
C GLY A 24 -9.72 -4.04 -14.69
N ASN A 25 -10.87 -4.66 -14.47
CA ASN A 25 -11.26 -5.19 -13.16
C ASN A 25 -10.30 -6.25 -12.63
N LYS A 26 -9.70 -7.03 -13.52
CA LYS A 26 -8.75 -8.07 -13.10
C LYS A 26 -7.54 -7.45 -12.40
N PHE A 27 -6.99 -6.37 -12.94
CA PHE A 27 -5.91 -5.63 -12.30
C PHE A 27 -6.34 -5.06 -10.95
N LYS A 28 -7.49 -4.40 -10.92
CA LYS A 28 -8.03 -3.80 -9.69
C LYS A 28 -8.23 -4.84 -8.60
N GLU A 29 -8.89 -5.93 -8.91
CA GLU A 29 -9.26 -6.96 -7.92
C GLU A 29 -8.07 -7.75 -7.40
N ASN A 30 -7.00 -7.88 -8.20
CA ASN A 30 -5.79 -8.58 -7.76
C ASN A 30 -4.97 -7.77 -6.77
N ILE A 31 -5.05 -6.44 -6.83
CA ILE A 31 -4.17 -5.56 -6.07
C ILE A 31 -4.91 -4.80 -4.97
N PHE A 32 -6.14 -4.40 -5.23
CA PHE A 32 -6.86 -3.49 -4.35
C PHE A 32 -8.07 -4.13 -3.71
N SER A 33 -8.37 -3.71 -2.47
CA SER A 33 -9.60 -4.12 -1.79
C SER A 33 -10.81 -3.40 -2.38
N LYS A 34 -11.99 -3.89 -2.06
CA LYS A 34 -13.24 -3.24 -2.47
C LYS A 34 -13.31 -1.80 -1.99
N ASN A 35 -12.86 -1.53 -0.76
CA ASN A 35 -12.85 -0.18 -0.21
C ASN A 35 -11.90 0.73 -0.98
N GLU A 36 -10.73 0.24 -1.34
CA GLU A 36 -9.76 0.99 -2.13
C GLU A 36 -10.29 1.31 -3.51
N ILE A 37 -10.91 0.34 -4.17
CA ILE A 37 -11.51 0.52 -5.49
C ILE A 37 -12.62 1.59 -5.41
N ALA A 38 -13.52 1.47 -4.43
CA ALA A 38 -14.59 2.44 -4.26
C ALA A 38 -14.07 3.86 -4.04
N TYR A 39 -13.03 3.99 -3.25
CA TYR A 39 -12.40 5.29 -3.00
C TYR A 39 -11.81 5.89 -4.28
N CYS A 40 -11.04 5.10 -5.02
CA CYS A 40 -10.37 5.56 -6.24
C CYS A 40 -11.36 5.92 -7.36
N GLU A 41 -12.42 5.12 -7.53
CA GLU A 41 -13.40 5.32 -8.59
C GLU A 41 -14.22 6.60 -8.41
N LYS A 42 -14.29 7.14 -7.21
CA LYS A 42 -14.98 8.42 -6.94
C LYS A 42 -14.16 9.63 -7.38
N LYS A 43 -12.88 9.46 -7.69
CA LYS A 43 -12.01 10.58 -8.05
C LYS A 43 -12.11 10.89 -9.54
N SER A 44 -11.87 12.14 -9.89
CA SER A 44 -11.86 12.58 -11.28
C SER A 44 -10.68 11.98 -12.05
N ASN A 45 -9.60 11.65 -11.36
CA ASN A 45 -8.42 10.99 -11.94
C ASN A 45 -8.08 9.73 -11.13
N PRO A 46 -8.82 8.62 -11.35
CA PRO A 46 -8.61 7.40 -10.57
C PRO A 46 -7.20 6.85 -10.65
N SER A 47 -6.55 6.93 -11.82
CA SER A 47 -5.23 6.34 -12.04
C SER A 47 -4.18 6.84 -11.05
N ALA A 48 -4.19 8.13 -10.73
CA ALA A 48 -3.25 8.70 -9.76
C ALA A 48 -3.48 8.12 -8.36
N PHE A 49 -4.73 7.90 -7.97
CA PHE A 49 -5.06 7.34 -6.66
C PHE A 49 -4.75 5.86 -6.57
N TYR A 50 -4.95 5.11 -7.65
CA TYR A 50 -4.50 3.71 -7.72
C TYR A 50 -2.98 3.63 -7.64
N ALA A 51 -2.28 4.50 -8.34
CA ALA A 51 -0.81 4.54 -8.34
C ALA A 51 -0.25 4.83 -6.95
N LYS A 52 -0.84 5.78 -6.22
CA LYS A 52 -0.44 6.10 -4.84
C LYS A 52 -0.61 4.89 -3.92
N ARG A 53 -1.72 4.19 -4.04
CA ARG A 53 -1.97 2.99 -3.24
C ARG A 53 -1.03 1.85 -3.61
N PHE A 54 -0.78 1.67 -4.88
CA PHE A 54 0.18 0.67 -5.36
C PHE A 54 1.56 0.93 -4.76
N ALA A 55 2.05 2.18 -4.83
CA ALA A 55 3.34 2.56 -4.25
C ALA A 55 3.38 2.31 -2.73
N ALA A 56 2.30 2.62 -2.02
CA ALA A 56 2.22 2.38 -0.58
C ALA A 56 2.31 0.89 -0.22
N LYS A 57 1.64 0.04 -0.98
CA LYS A 57 1.68 -1.41 -0.76
C LYS A 57 3.07 -1.99 -1.03
N GLU A 58 3.71 -1.57 -2.11
CA GLU A 58 5.09 -1.95 -2.42
C GLU A 58 6.04 -1.46 -1.33
N ALA A 59 5.91 -0.22 -0.90
CA ALA A 59 6.74 0.34 0.18
C ALA A 59 6.58 -0.44 1.48
N LEU A 60 5.35 -0.82 1.82
CA LEU A 60 5.08 -1.64 3.02
C LEU A 60 5.80 -2.99 2.92
N SER A 61 5.71 -3.64 1.77
CA SER A 61 6.37 -4.93 1.57
C SER A 61 7.89 -4.83 1.70
N LYS A 62 8.47 -3.73 1.26
CA LYS A 62 9.91 -3.47 1.44
C LYS A 62 10.25 -3.20 2.91
N ALA A 63 9.38 -2.52 3.63
CA ALA A 63 9.56 -2.30 5.07
C ALA A 63 9.49 -3.62 5.85
N LEU A 64 8.70 -4.58 5.39
CA LEU A 64 8.69 -5.94 5.95
C LEU A 64 9.98 -6.71 5.64
N GLY A 65 10.71 -6.31 4.61
CA GLY A 65 11.92 -6.99 4.16
C GLY A 65 11.66 -8.15 3.20
N THR A 66 10.41 -8.37 2.82
CA THR A 66 10.04 -9.52 1.99
C THR A 66 9.78 -9.17 0.53
N GLY A 67 9.35 -7.94 0.26
CA GLY A 67 8.71 -7.61 -1.00
C GLY A 67 7.35 -8.32 -1.12
N ILE A 68 6.70 -8.14 -2.24
CA ILE A 68 5.45 -8.85 -2.53
C ILE A 68 5.77 -10.29 -2.89
N THR A 69 5.13 -11.24 -2.22
CA THR A 69 5.37 -12.67 -2.39
C THR A 69 4.03 -13.40 -2.41
N ARG A 70 4.08 -14.74 -2.51
CA ARG A 70 2.89 -15.58 -2.43
C ARG A 70 2.09 -15.35 -1.13
N ASN A 71 2.80 -15.10 -0.01
CA ASN A 71 2.18 -14.91 1.31
C ASN A 71 1.96 -13.45 1.67
N ILE A 72 2.68 -12.54 1.03
CA ILE A 72 2.58 -11.10 1.25
C ILE A 72 1.92 -10.48 0.02
N LYS A 73 0.62 -10.68 -0.08
CA LYS A 73 -0.16 -10.23 -1.24
C LYS A 73 -0.62 -8.78 -1.06
N PHE A 74 -0.74 -8.09 -2.17
CA PHE A 74 -1.21 -6.70 -2.19
C PHE A 74 -2.52 -6.50 -1.42
N LYS A 75 -3.48 -7.39 -1.60
CA LYS A 75 -4.82 -7.23 -1.01
C LYS A 75 -4.86 -7.38 0.51
N TYR A 76 -3.79 -7.90 1.12
CA TYR A 76 -3.67 -7.97 2.57
C TYR A 76 -3.04 -6.72 3.18
N ILE A 77 -2.73 -5.73 2.35
CA ILE A 77 -2.18 -4.44 2.76
C ILE A 77 -3.18 -3.38 2.30
N GLU A 78 -4.05 -2.97 3.20
CA GLU A 78 -5.12 -2.03 2.84
C GLU A 78 -4.75 -0.59 3.18
N VAL A 79 -4.84 0.28 2.19
CA VAL A 79 -4.60 1.72 2.35
C VAL A 79 -5.94 2.43 2.44
N SER A 80 -6.10 3.26 3.43
CA SER A 80 -7.28 4.11 3.59
C SER A 80 -6.88 5.53 3.90
N ASN A 81 -7.82 6.45 3.74
CA ASN A 81 -7.62 7.86 4.06
C ASN A 81 -8.69 8.29 5.04
N ASP A 82 -8.33 9.11 6.04
CA ASP A 82 -9.32 9.73 6.90
C ASP A 82 -10.01 10.87 6.14
N HIS A 83 -10.96 11.54 6.78
CA HIS A 83 -11.71 12.62 6.15
C HIS A 83 -10.87 13.88 5.88
N TYR A 84 -9.67 13.97 6.46
CA TYR A 84 -8.71 15.02 6.15
C TYR A 84 -7.75 14.62 5.03
N GLY A 85 -7.87 13.38 4.52
CA GLY A 85 -7.00 12.85 3.47
C GLY A 85 -5.74 12.18 3.95
N LYS A 86 -5.53 12.08 5.27
CA LYS A 86 -4.33 11.41 5.82
C LYS A 86 -4.38 9.91 5.54
N PRO A 87 -3.35 9.36 4.87
CA PRO A 87 -3.33 7.94 4.56
C PRO A 87 -2.86 7.09 5.75
N SER A 88 -3.35 5.87 5.80
CA SER A 88 -2.91 4.86 6.78
C SER A 88 -2.95 3.48 6.14
N ILE A 89 -2.24 2.53 6.74
CA ILE A 89 -2.20 1.14 6.29
C ILE A 89 -2.71 0.24 7.40
N LYS A 90 -3.59 -0.69 7.02
CA LYS A 90 -4.04 -1.79 7.86
C LYS A 90 -3.55 -3.09 7.25
N LEU A 91 -2.90 -3.93 8.05
CA LEU A 91 -2.50 -5.28 7.65
C LEU A 91 -3.63 -6.27 7.94
N ILE A 92 -3.87 -7.16 6.99
CA ILE A 92 -4.99 -8.10 7.04
C ILE A 92 -4.45 -9.54 6.96
N GLY A 93 -5.03 -10.42 7.76
CA GLY A 93 -4.80 -11.87 7.68
C GLY A 93 -3.33 -12.27 7.69
N PRO A 94 -2.85 -12.94 6.63
CA PRO A 94 -1.49 -13.49 6.62
C PRO A 94 -0.37 -12.48 6.82
N VAL A 95 -0.53 -11.25 6.34
CA VAL A 95 0.50 -10.21 6.48
C VAL A 95 0.58 -9.73 7.93
N ASP A 96 -0.57 -9.51 8.57
CA ASP A 96 -0.62 -9.17 9.99
C ASP A 96 0.03 -10.27 10.83
N LYS A 97 -0.30 -11.52 10.56
CA LYS A 97 0.29 -12.68 11.27
C LYS A 97 1.79 -12.76 11.07
N TYR A 98 2.26 -12.52 9.85
CA TYR A 98 3.69 -12.53 9.55
C TYR A 98 4.44 -11.54 10.43
N LEU A 99 3.98 -10.29 10.46
CA LEU A 99 4.64 -9.25 11.25
C LEU A 99 4.59 -9.56 12.74
N LYS A 100 3.44 -9.97 13.25
CA LYS A 100 3.28 -10.33 14.67
C LYS A 100 4.24 -11.43 15.10
N LEU A 101 4.45 -12.45 14.26
CA LEU A 101 5.40 -13.50 14.55
C LEU A 101 6.84 -12.97 14.63
N LYS A 102 7.20 -12.07 13.71
CA LYS A 102 8.55 -11.50 13.68
C LYS A 102 8.86 -10.65 14.91
N ILE A 103 7.89 -9.95 15.43
CA ILE A 103 8.06 -9.06 16.59
C ILE A 103 7.57 -9.69 17.90
N LYS A 104 7.37 -11.02 17.92
CA LYS A 104 6.95 -11.78 19.10
C LYS A 104 5.65 -11.26 19.71
N LYS A 105 4.67 -10.99 18.87
CA LYS A 105 3.32 -10.50 19.23
C LYS A 105 3.29 -9.13 19.93
N LYS A 106 4.35 -8.37 19.84
CA LYS A 106 4.36 -6.99 20.32
C LYS A 106 3.45 -6.12 19.45
N LYS A 107 3.08 -4.96 19.98
CA LYS A 107 2.29 -4.02 19.20
C LYS A 107 3.16 -3.32 18.18
N TYR A 108 2.61 -3.10 16.99
CA TYR A 108 3.31 -2.38 15.94
C TYR A 108 2.52 -1.14 15.51
N ASN A 109 3.24 -0.20 14.93
CA ASN A 109 2.66 0.97 14.29
C ASN A 109 3.21 1.08 12.88
N ILE A 110 2.39 1.54 11.96
CA ILE A 110 2.79 1.78 10.57
C ILE A 110 2.61 3.26 10.29
N PHE A 111 3.69 3.89 9.84
CA PHE A 111 3.68 5.30 9.43
C PHE A 111 3.81 5.34 7.93
N LEU A 112 2.94 6.10 7.28
CA LEU A 112 2.86 6.19 5.83
C LEU A 112 2.85 7.64 5.40
N SER A 113 3.68 7.96 4.42
CA SER A 113 3.65 9.24 3.73
C SER A 113 3.59 8.97 2.22
N ILE A 114 2.72 9.68 1.54
CA ILE A 114 2.54 9.56 0.09
C ILE A 114 2.66 10.94 -0.53
N SER A 115 3.41 11.02 -1.62
CA SER A 115 3.51 12.24 -2.42
C SER A 115 3.36 11.89 -3.89
N ASP A 116 2.86 12.82 -4.67
CA ASP A 116 2.82 12.68 -6.11
C ASP A 116 3.21 13.99 -6.77
N ASP A 117 3.94 13.85 -7.85
CA ASP A 117 4.30 14.94 -8.76
C ASP A 117 4.35 14.32 -10.14
N LYS A 118 3.35 14.62 -10.94
CA LYS A 118 3.15 13.95 -12.22
C LYS A 118 4.44 13.91 -13.05
N PRO A 119 4.78 12.77 -13.62
CA PRO A 119 4.02 11.52 -13.70
C PRO A 119 4.29 10.53 -12.55
N TRP A 120 4.86 10.97 -11.42
CA TRP A 120 5.36 10.08 -10.37
C TRP A 120 4.46 10.09 -9.13
N ALA A 121 4.30 8.92 -8.52
CA ALA A 121 3.76 8.76 -7.17
C ALA A 121 4.82 8.05 -6.34
N GLN A 122 4.98 8.50 -5.10
CA GLN A 122 5.99 8.00 -4.17
C GLN A 122 5.36 7.72 -2.83
N ALA A 123 5.78 6.64 -2.17
CA ALA A 123 5.36 6.32 -0.83
C ALA A 123 6.55 5.94 0.04
N THR A 124 6.48 6.29 1.31
CA THR A 124 7.47 5.90 2.32
C THR A 124 6.72 5.31 3.50
N VAL A 125 7.20 4.16 3.97
CA VAL A 125 6.62 3.42 5.10
C VAL A 125 7.68 3.18 6.15
N VAL A 126 7.32 3.40 7.40
CA VAL A 126 8.13 3.00 8.56
C VAL A 126 7.26 2.10 9.44
N ILE A 127 7.79 0.94 9.80
CA ILE A 127 7.14 0.03 10.75
C ILE A 127 7.92 0.09 12.05
N SER A 128 7.24 0.40 13.14
CA SER A 128 7.83 0.39 14.48
C SER A 128 7.07 -0.58 15.38
N TYR A 129 7.70 -1.00 16.47
CA TYR A 129 7.06 -1.87 17.45
C TYR A 129 7.61 -1.61 18.84
N ASN A 130 6.89 -2.06 19.85
CA ASN A 130 7.28 -1.93 21.28
C ASN A 130 7.58 -3.28 21.90
#